data_15f7ab8ff2a4618c2b0a886d70a59b06
#
_entry.id   15f7ab8ff2a4618c2b0a886d70a59b06
#
_cell.length_a   1.000
_cell.length_b   1.000
_cell.length_c   1.000
_cell.angle_alpha   90.00
_cell.angle_beta   90.00
_cell.angle_gamma   90.00
#
_symmetry.space_group_name_H-M   'P 1'
#
loop_
_entity.id
_entity.type
_entity.pdbx_description
1 polymer ?
#
loop_
_entity_poly.entity_id
_entity_poly.type
_entity_poly.pdbx_seq_one_letter_code
_entity_poly.pdbx_strand_id
1 'polypeptide(L)'
;MVKLTPELIEQCAQYINPVRDRELDLRGYKIPVIENLGATLDQFDTIDFSDNDVRKVDGFPLLKRLRHILLNNNRVCRIGENLEESLPRLETLILTNNNMQELGDLDTLVSVKTLTCLSLLRNPITSKRHYRLYVIHKLPQVKLLDFRKVKQKEREAASLMFKGKKGQTLAKDLGKRSKTFVPGAALPTEKSSGPSPADINAIKVATISIVIYSDANRNE
;
A
#
# COMPACT_ATOMS: atom_id res chain seq x y z
N MET A 1 13.80 14.66 10.54
CA MET A 1 13.70 13.25 10.17
C MET A 1 14.73 12.48 11.00
N VAL A 2 14.27 11.50 11.73
CA VAL A 2 15.15 10.63 12.53
C VAL A 2 15.66 9.51 11.62
N LYS A 3 16.97 9.30 11.59
CA LYS A 3 17.55 8.13 10.93
C LYS A 3 17.49 6.93 11.87
N LEU A 4 17.20 5.77 11.35
CA LEU A 4 17.29 4.52 12.11
C LEU A 4 18.77 4.13 12.21
N THR A 5 19.39 4.54 13.34
CA THR A 5 20.79 4.23 13.61
C THR A 5 20.93 3.02 14.53
N PRO A 6 22.09 2.34 14.56
CA PRO A 6 22.33 1.25 15.48
C PRO A 6 22.09 1.63 16.95
N GLU A 7 22.51 2.83 17.35
CA GLU A 7 22.34 3.35 18.71
C GLU A 7 20.85 3.51 19.06
N LEU A 8 20.03 4.00 18.09
CA LEU A 8 18.59 4.09 18.29
C LEU A 8 17.97 2.70 18.48
N ILE A 9 18.38 1.71 17.67
CA ILE A 9 17.89 0.33 17.78
C ILE A 9 18.22 -0.26 19.15
N GLU A 10 19.42 -0.01 19.68
CA GLU A 10 19.84 -0.47 21.01
C GLU A 10 19.05 0.19 22.13
N GLN A 11 18.69 1.46 21.99
CA GLN A 11 17.95 2.25 22.99
C GLN A 11 16.44 2.01 22.99
N CYS A 12 15.89 1.49 21.87
CA CYS A 12 14.47 1.23 21.75
C CYS A 12 14.02 0.09 22.67
N ALA A 13 12.72 0.12 23.03
CA ALA A 13 12.14 -0.90 23.88
C ALA A 13 12.21 -2.28 23.21
N GLN A 14 12.68 -3.26 23.96
CA GLN A 14 12.79 -4.67 23.57
C GLN A 14 12.13 -5.52 24.64
N TYR A 15 11.15 -6.31 24.26
CA TYR A 15 10.40 -7.11 25.23
C TYR A 15 9.85 -8.40 24.60
N ILE A 16 9.32 -9.28 25.44
CA ILE A 16 8.55 -10.43 25.00
C ILE A 16 7.09 -10.01 24.96
N ASN A 17 6.47 -10.04 23.78
CA ASN A 17 5.10 -9.67 23.58
C ASN A 17 4.10 -10.75 24.09
N PRO A 18 2.78 -10.49 24.13
CA PRO A 18 1.80 -11.45 24.65
C PRO A 18 1.74 -12.78 23.90
N VAL A 19 2.20 -12.85 22.64
CA VAL A 19 2.29 -14.09 21.87
C VAL A 19 3.64 -14.80 22.01
N ARG A 20 4.47 -14.33 22.96
CA ARG A 20 5.80 -14.86 23.30
C ARG A 20 6.87 -14.66 22.20
N ASP A 21 6.67 -13.69 21.33
CA ASP A 21 7.70 -13.26 20.39
C ASP A 21 8.62 -12.21 21.03
N ARG A 22 9.90 -12.24 20.70
CA ARG A 22 10.81 -11.14 21.02
C ARG A 22 10.55 -9.99 20.06
N GLU A 23 10.10 -8.87 20.58
CA GLU A 23 9.66 -7.71 19.81
C GLU A 23 10.60 -6.53 20.03
N LEU A 24 10.92 -5.84 18.92
CA LEU A 24 11.58 -4.54 18.90
C LEU A 24 10.53 -3.47 18.60
N ASP A 25 10.38 -2.53 19.53
CA ASP A 25 9.43 -1.43 19.42
C ASP A 25 10.09 -0.17 18.84
N LEU A 26 9.80 0.10 17.57
CA LEU A 26 10.26 1.27 16.82
C LEU A 26 9.12 2.25 16.52
N ARG A 27 8.05 2.25 17.31
CA ARG A 27 6.86 3.08 17.08
C ARG A 27 7.12 4.56 17.34
N GLY A 28 6.62 5.41 16.42
CA GLY A 28 6.50 6.86 16.66
C GLY A 28 7.78 7.67 16.49
N TYR A 29 8.89 7.09 16.09
CA TYR A 29 10.17 7.79 15.92
C TYR A 29 10.26 8.64 14.66
N LYS A 30 9.21 8.66 13.81
CA LYS A 30 9.21 9.38 12.51
C LYS A 30 10.30 8.89 11.56
N ILE A 31 10.55 7.59 11.56
CA ILE A 31 11.52 6.91 10.71
C ILE A 31 11.01 6.95 9.26
N PRO A 32 11.77 7.51 8.30
CA PRO A 32 11.35 7.58 6.90
C PRO A 32 11.80 6.39 6.06
N VAL A 33 12.86 5.70 6.47
CA VAL A 33 13.52 4.62 5.73
C VAL A 33 13.93 3.52 6.70
N ILE A 34 13.68 2.28 6.31
CA ILE A 34 14.15 1.09 7.02
C ILE A 34 15.61 0.86 6.61
N GLU A 35 16.51 0.95 7.57
CA GLU A 35 17.96 0.80 7.39
C GLU A 35 18.61 0.27 8.65
N ASN A 36 19.86 -0.16 8.56
CA ASN A 36 20.70 -0.56 9.70
C ASN A 36 20.16 -1.69 10.60
N LEU A 37 19.16 -2.44 10.13
CA LEU A 37 18.58 -3.55 10.90
C LEU A 37 19.55 -4.72 11.13
N GLY A 38 20.73 -4.72 10.51
CA GLY A 38 21.81 -5.62 10.86
C GLY A 38 22.26 -5.49 12.33
N ALA A 39 22.11 -4.30 12.93
CA ALA A 39 22.39 -4.06 14.35
C ALA A 39 21.48 -4.88 15.28
N THR A 40 20.35 -5.40 14.80
CA THR A 40 19.45 -6.27 15.59
C THR A 40 20.04 -7.67 15.83
N LEU A 41 21.10 -8.04 15.11
CA LEU A 41 21.74 -9.37 15.17
C LEU A 41 20.74 -10.53 15.02
N ASP A 42 19.67 -10.32 14.23
CA ASP A 42 18.61 -11.29 13.96
C ASP A 42 17.96 -11.87 15.23
N GLN A 43 17.80 -11.05 16.29
CA GLN A 43 17.30 -11.51 17.60
C GLN A 43 15.78 -11.43 17.74
N PHE A 44 15.10 -10.75 16.82
CA PHE A 44 13.67 -10.44 16.97
C PHE A 44 12.80 -11.31 16.09
N ASP A 45 11.67 -11.73 16.63
CA ASP A 45 10.59 -12.39 15.90
C ASP A 45 9.61 -11.38 15.31
N THR A 46 9.47 -10.22 15.96
CA THR A 46 8.57 -9.12 15.59
C THR A 46 9.30 -7.79 15.62
N ILE A 47 9.05 -6.94 14.62
CA ILE A 47 9.46 -5.53 14.64
C ILE A 47 8.22 -4.65 14.39
N ASP A 48 7.98 -3.71 15.29
CA ASP A 48 6.87 -2.75 15.15
C ASP A 48 7.37 -1.38 14.72
N PHE A 49 7.13 -1.03 13.47
CA PHE A 49 7.37 0.27 12.86
C PHE A 49 6.12 1.16 12.83
N SER A 50 5.07 0.86 13.56
CA SER A 50 3.83 1.64 13.48
C SER A 50 4.08 3.12 13.84
N ASP A 51 3.23 4.01 13.28
CA ASP A 51 3.26 5.46 13.54
C ASP A 51 4.55 6.18 13.10
N ASN A 52 5.18 5.69 12.01
CA ASN A 52 6.35 6.28 11.39
C ASN A 52 6.05 6.92 10.02
N ASP A 53 7.08 7.33 9.28
CA ASP A 53 6.97 7.95 7.96
C ASP A 53 7.52 7.06 6.84
N VAL A 54 7.60 5.74 7.06
CA VAL A 54 8.14 4.76 6.10
C VAL A 54 7.35 4.79 4.80
N ARG A 55 8.06 4.90 3.66
CA ARG A 55 7.45 4.98 2.32
C ARG A 55 7.61 3.71 1.50
N LYS A 56 8.60 2.90 1.80
CA LYS A 56 8.90 1.66 1.08
C LYS A 56 9.24 0.56 2.08
N VAL A 57 8.69 -0.63 1.86
CA VAL A 57 9.04 -1.84 2.61
C VAL A 57 10.24 -2.46 1.94
N ASP A 58 11.44 -2.03 2.35
CA ASP A 58 12.71 -2.40 1.73
C ASP A 58 13.86 -2.17 2.73
N GLY A 59 15.10 -2.54 2.37
CA GLY A 59 16.28 -2.25 3.19
C GLY A 59 16.52 -3.25 4.33
N PHE A 60 15.86 -4.41 4.29
CA PHE A 60 16.10 -5.48 5.25
C PHE A 60 17.37 -6.25 4.89
N PRO A 61 18.28 -6.47 5.84
CA PRO A 61 19.33 -7.47 5.71
C PRO A 61 18.71 -8.89 5.81
N LEU A 62 19.50 -9.92 5.69
CA LEU A 62 19.04 -11.29 5.92
C LEU A 62 18.68 -11.49 7.41
N LEU A 63 17.39 -11.53 7.71
CA LEU A 63 16.82 -11.80 9.03
C LEU A 63 16.03 -13.11 9.01
N LYS A 64 16.70 -14.18 9.41
CA LYS A 64 16.13 -15.54 9.36
C LYS A 64 15.09 -15.79 10.45
N ARG A 65 15.12 -15.00 11.52
CA ARG A 65 14.23 -15.15 12.67
C ARG A 65 12.96 -14.34 12.53
N LEU A 66 13.01 -13.20 11.83
CA LEU A 66 11.90 -12.26 11.72
C LEU A 66 10.69 -12.87 11.04
N ARG A 67 9.54 -12.86 11.73
CA ARG A 67 8.26 -13.41 11.27
C ARG A 67 7.17 -12.37 11.09
N HIS A 68 7.19 -11.30 11.89
CA HIS A 68 6.11 -10.31 11.94
C HIS A 68 6.65 -8.90 11.77
N ILE A 69 6.07 -8.17 10.82
CA ILE A 69 6.36 -6.76 10.58
C ILE A 69 5.06 -5.97 10.68
N LEU A 70 5.04 -5.02 11.62
CA LEU A 70 3.93 -4.11 11.82
C LEU A 70 4.30 -2.73 11.30
N LEU A 71 3.53 -2.20 10.36
CA LEU A 71 3.75 -0.92 9.69
C LEU A 71 2.46 -0.09 9.67
N ASN A 72 1.64 -0.19 10.73
CA ASN A 72 0.42 0.60 10.80
C ASN A 72 0.72 2.10 10.78
N ASN A 73 -0.17 2.91 10.20
CA ASN A 73 -0.09 4.36 10.22
C ASN A 73 1.25 4.89 9.68
N ASN A 74 1.66 4.40 8.52
CA ASN A 74 2.84 4.85 7.80
C ASN A 74 2.45 5.49 6.46
N ARG A 75 3.42 5.70 5.58
CA ARG A 75 3.22 6.24 4.23
C ARG A 75 3.64 5.26 3.15
N VAL A 76 3.60 3.97 3.44
CA VAL A 76 4.06 2.93 2.52
C VAL A 76 3.23 2.97 1.25
N CYS A 77 3.89 3.11 0.12
CA CYS A 77 3.30 3.10 -1.21
C CYS A 77 3.90 2.01 -2.11
N ARG A 78 5.00 1.38 -1.70
CA ARG A 78 5.66 0.31 -2.46
C ARG A 78 6.28 -0.73 -1.55
N ILE A 79 6.39 -1.95 -2.07
CA ILE A 79 7.11 -3.07 -1.45
C ILE A 79 8.35 -3.35 -2.32
N GLY A 80 9.50 -3.57 -1.68
CA GLY A 80 10.75 -3.91 -2.34
C GLY A 80 10.69 -5.24 -3.07
N GLU A 81 11.63 -5.44 -3.97
CA GLU A 81 11.86 -6.73 -4.63
C GLU A 81 12.71 -7.64 -3.73
N ASN A 82 12.66 -8.94 -3.96
CA ASN A 82 13.47 -9.95 -3.26
C ASN A 82 13.30 -9.96 -1.73
N LEU A 83 12.10 -9.60 -1.26
CA LEU A 83 11.81 -9.60 0.18
C LEU A 83 11.93 -11.01 0.80
N GLU A 84 11.69 -12.06 0.01
CA GLU A 84 11.84 -13.46 0.39
C GLU A 84 13.28 -13.86 0.70
N GLU A 85 14.27 -13.24 0.02
CA GLU A 85 15.69 -13.51 0.25
C GLU A 85 16.14 -12.91 1.60
N SER A 86 15.65 -11.70 1.90
CA SER A 86 15.95 -11.01 3.15
C SER A 86 15.16 -11.55 4.34
N LEU A 87 13.92 -11.96 4.13
CA LEU A 87 12.97 -12.37 5.17
C LEU A 87 12.35 -13.73 4.88
N PRO A 88 13.15 -14.83 4.94
CA PRO A 88 12.71 -16.15 4.51
C PRO A 88 11.59 -16.77 5.38
N ARG A 89 11.33 -16.22 6.56
CA ARG A 89 10.27 -16.66 7.48
C ARG A 89 9.17 -15.65 7.71
N LEU A 90 9.04 -14.64 6.87
CA LEU A 90 8.00 -13.62 7.04
C LEU A 90 6.60 -14.24 6.92
N GLU A 91 5.86 -14.23 8.02
CA GLU A 91 4.51 -14.79 8.15
C GLU A 91 3.42 -13.73 8.15
N THR A 92 3.70 -12.57 8.75
CA THR A 92 2.73 -11.49 8.95
C THR A 92 3.28 -10.15 8.48
N LEU A 93 2.52 -9.47 7.63
CA LEU A 93 2.80 -8.11 7.19
C LEU A 93 1.54 -7.25 7.37
N ILE A 94 1.59 -6.30 8.30
CA ILE A 94 0.47 -5.40 8.58
C ILE A 94 0.77 -4.01 8.06
N LEU A 95 -0.01 -3.58 7.06
CA LEU A 95 0.11 -2.30 6.36
C LEU A 95 -1.17 -1.45 6.52
N THR A 96 -1.88 -1.57 7.64
CA THR A 96 -3.10 -0.81 7.88
C THR A 96 -2.81 0.69 7.88
N ASN A 97 -3.69 1.48 7.22
CA ASN A 97 -3.57 2.92 7.13
C ASN A 97 -2.23 3.37 6.52
N ASN A 98 -2.05 3.04 5.25
CA ASN A 98 -0.90 3.37 4.42
C ASN A 98 -1.36 3.91 3.05
N ASN A 99 -0.44 4.08 2.11
CA ASN A 99 -0.68 4.72 0.82
C ASN A 99 -0.53 3.75 -0.37
N MET A 100 -0.75 2.45 -0.16
CA MET A 100 -0.75 1.46 -1.26
C MET A 100 -1.90 1.76 -2.23
N GLN A 101 -1.59 1.94 -3.52
CA GLN A 101 -2.57 2.37 -4.51
C GLN A 101 -2.87 1.31 -5.57
N GLU A 102 -1.84 0.63 -6.07
CA GLU A 102 -1.97 -0.24 -7.22
C GLU A 102 -1.88 -1.71 -6.85
N LEU A 103 -2.75 -2.52 -7.45
CA LEU A 103 -2.78 -3.97 -7.19
C LEU A 103 -1.48 -4.67 -7.63
N GLY A 104 -0.82 -4.15 -8.66
CA GLY A 104 0.47 -4.67 -9.12
C GLY A 104 1.63 -4.45 -8.15
N ASP A 105 1.48 -3.56 -7.15
CA ASP A 105 2.51 -3.36 -6.13
C ASP A 105 2.61 -4.57 -5.17
N LEU A 106 1.60 -5.44 -5.18
CA LEU A 106 1.58 -6.68 -4.40
C LEU A 106 2.28 -7.85 -5.11
N ASP A 107 2.65 -7.69 -6.39
CA ASP A 107 3.26 -8.78 -7.16
C ASP A 107 4.62 -9.23 -6.57
N THR A 108 5.31 -8.33 -5.88
CA THR A 108 6.56 -8.66 -5.15
C THR A 108 6.34 -9.63 -3.98
N LEU A 109 5.13 -9.70 -3.43
CA LEU A 109 4.80 -10.64 -2.35
C LEU A 109 4.51 -12.07 -2.84
N VAL A 110 4.43 -12.28 -4.15
CA VAL A 110 4.16 -13.62 -4.74
C VAL A 110 5.28 -14.60 -4.42
N SER A 111 6.51 -14.10 -4.32
CA SER A 111 7.70 -14.89 -3.96
C SER A 111 7.74 -15.28 -2.47
N VAL A 112 7.17 -14.46 -1.59
CA VAL A 112 7.15 -14.68 -0.13
C VAL A 112 6.14 -15.78 0.24
N LYS A 113 6.54 -17.05 0.09
CA LYS A 113 5.64 -18.22 0.27
C LYS A 113 5.20 -18.46 1.71
N THR A 114 5.94 -17.93 2.66
CA THR A 114 5.66 -18.04 4.10
C THR A 114 4.59 -17.07 4.57
N LEU A 115 4.26 -16.02 3.79
CA LEU A 115 3.31 -14.99 4.17
C LEU A 115 1.90 -15.54 4.29
N THR A 116 1.37 -15.62 5.51
CA THR A 116 0.04 -16.16 5.80
C THR A 116 -0.98 -15.09 6.20
N CYS A 117 -0.51 -13.97 6.77
CA CYS A 117 -1.33 -12.86 7.25
C CYS A 117 -0.92 -11.57 6.57
N LEU A 118 -1.85 -10.92 5.86
CA LEU A 118 -1.66 -9.62 5.21
C LEU A 118 -2.82 -8.70 5.57
N SER A 119 -2.53 -7.47 6.00
CA SER A 119 -3.55 -6.43 6.16
C SER A 119 -3.20 -5.21 5.34
N LEU A 120 -4.14 -4.79 4.51
CA LEU A 120 -4.09 -3.59 3.68
C LEU A 120 -5.25 -2.63 3.99
N LEU A 121 -5.94 -2.82 5.13
CA LEU A 121 -7.05 -1.96 5.53
C LEU A 121 -6.68 -0.49 5.52
N ARG A 122 -7.63 0.36 5.15
CA ARG A 122 -7.43 1.82 5.04
C ARG A 122 -6.29 2.23 4.10
N ASN A 123 -6.04 1.44 3.05
CA ASN A 123 -5.22 1.83 1.92
C ASN A 123 -6.11 2.11 0.71
N PRO A 124 -5.74 3.03 -0.20
CA PRO A 124 -6.50 3.29 -1.43
C PRO A 124 -6.74 2.03 -2.27
N ILE A 125 -5.82 1.09 -2.27
CA ILE A 125 -5.90 -0.19 -2.99
C ILE A 125 -7.15 -1.00 -2.63
N THR A 126 -7.66 -0.89 -1.38
CA THR A 126 -8.81 -1.67 -0.92
C THR A 126 -10.13 -1.26 -1.58
N SER A 127 -10.20 -0.05 -2.14
CA SER A 127 -11.36 0.44 -2.90
C SER A 127 -11.35 0.01 -4.37
N LYS A 128 -10.27 -0.59 -4.85
CA LYS A 128 -10.17 -1.07 -6.24
C LYS A 128 -11.17 -2.20 -6.49
N ARG A 129 -11.75 -2.19 -7.71
CA ARG A 129 -12.66 -3.25 -8.14
C ARG A 129 -11.96 -4.62 -8.06
N HIS A 130 -12.64 -5.60 -7.51
CA HIS A 130 -12.15 -6.98 -7.33
C HIS A 130 -10.88 -7.12 -6.46
N TYR A 131 -10.53 -6.10 -5.67
CA TYR A 131 -9.35 -6.10 -4.79
C TYR A 131 -9.15 -7.44 -4.07
N ARG A 132 -10.13 -7.87 -3.26
CA ARG A 132 -10.01 -9.07 -2.43
C ARG A 132 -9.80 -10.34 -3.25
N LEU A 133 -10.55 -10.51 -4.34
CA LEU A 133 -10.41 -11.69 -5.21
C LEU A 133 -9.08 -11.68 -5.97
N TYR A 134 -8.61 -10.49 -6.37
CA TYR A 134 -7.29 -10.33 -7.01
C TYR A 134 -6.17 -10.76 -6.06
N VAL A 135 -6.18 -10.25 -4.81
CA VAL A 135 -5.16 -10.60 -3.81
C VAL A 135 -5.18 -12.10 -3.52
N ILE A 136 -6.35 -12.71 -3.33
CA ILE A 136 -6.49 -14.15 -3.10
C ILE A 136 -5.96 -14.97 -4.29
N HIS A 137 -6.18 -14.51 -5.52
CA HIS A 137 -5.67 -15.17 -6.72
C HIS A 137 -4.15 -15.08 -6.83
N LYS A 138 -3.59 -13.89 -6.57
CA LYS A 138 -2.15 -13.63 -6.68
C LYS A 138 -1.33 -14.22 -5.53
N LEU A 139 -1.88 -14.20 -4.32
CA LEU A 139 -1.23 -14.63 -3.09
C LEU A 139 -1.97 -15.84 -2.47
N PRO A 140 -1.91 -17.02 -3.09
CA PRO A 140 -2.63 -18.21 -2.62
C PRO A 140 -2.16 -18.69 -1.23
N GLN A 141 -0.94 -18.33 -0.82
CA GLN A 141 -0.37 -18.65 0.50
C GLN A 141 -1.07 -17.88 1.64
N VAL A 142 -1.69 -16.72 1.37
CA VAL A 142 -2.35 -15.89 2.38
C VAL A 142 -3.61 -16.58 2.89
N LYS A 143 -3.67 -16.79 4.22
CA LYS A 143 -4.81 -17.41 4.92
C LYS A 143 -5.71 -16.37 5.59
N LEU A 144 -5.13 -15.26 6.03
CA LEU A 144 -5.82 -14.14 6.68
C LEU A 144 -5.54 -12.85 5.89
N LEU A 145 -6.58 -12.29 5.28
CA LEU A 145 -6.51 -11.03 4.54
C LEU A 145 -7.44 -10.01 5.19
N ASP A 146 -6.88 -8.86 5.58
CA ASP A 146 -7.62 -7.77 6.24
C ASP A 146 -8.38 -8.25 7.49
N PHE A 147 -7.69 -9.05 8.33
CA PHE A 147 -8.23 -9.70 9.52
C PHE A 147 -9.44 -10.61 9.27
N ARG A 148 -9.69 -11.00 8.02
CA ARG A 148 -10.75 -11.95 7.64
C ARG A 148 -10.12 -13.20 7.02
N LYS A 149 -10.47 -14.36 7.57
CA LYS A 149 -10.05 -15.66 7.04
C LYS A 149 -10.48 -15.80 5.56
N VAL A 150 -9.55 -16.18 4.72
CA VAL A 150 -9.83 -16.50 3.31
C VAL A 150 -10.53 -17.85 3.24
N LYS A 151 -11.80 -17.83 2.79
CA LYS A 151 -12.63 -19.03 2.68
C LYS A 151 -12.39 -19.77 1.37
N GLN A 152 -12.66 -21.07 1.35
CA GLN A 152 -12.52 -21.89 0.13
C GLN A 152 -13.40 -21.36 -1.01
N LYS A 153 -14.64 -20.95 -0.73
CA LYS A 153 -15.54 -20.32 -1.74
C LYS A 153 -14.94 -19.08 -2.40
N GLU A 154 -14.17 -18.28 -1.64
CA GLU A 154 -13.49 -17.10 -2.20
C GLU A 154 -12.32 -17.51 -3.11
N ARG A 155 -11.58 -18.58 -2.77
CA ARG A 155 -10.52 -19.12 -3.62
C ARG A 155 -11.06 -19.66 -4.94
N GLU A 156 -12.19 -20.37 -4.89
CA GLU A 156 -12.89 -20.88 -6.06
C GLU A 156 -13.41 -19.74 -6.95
N ALA A 157 -14.06 -18.73 -6.35
CA ALA A 157 -14.52 -17.53 -7.05
C ALA A 157 -13.36 -16.75 -7.70
N ALA A 158 -12.23 -16.59 -7.01
CA ALA A 158 -11.04 -15.95 -7.55
C ALA A 158 -10.45 -16.76 -8.70
N SER A 159 -10.33 -18.08 -8.55
CA SER A 159 -9.86 -18.98 -9.61
C SER A 159 -10.76 -18.91 -10.84
N LEU A 160 -12.09 -18.94 -10.68
CA LEU A 160 -13.04 -18.84 -11.78
C LEU A 160 -12.94 -17.49 -12.50
N MET A 161 -12.87 -16.39 -11.75
CA MET A 161 -12.80 -15.03 -12.30
C MET A 161 -11.56 -14.82 -13.17
N PHE A 162 -10.41 -15.33 -12.75
CA PHE A 162 -9.13 -15.13 -13.44
C PHE A 162 -8.73 -16.30 -14.35
N LYS A 163 -9.65 -17.25 -14.59
CA LYS A 163 -9.44 -18.39 -15.49
C LYS A 163 -9.53 -18.01 -16.97
N GLY A 164 -8.72 -18.67 -17.80
CA GLY A 164 -8.72 -18.52 -19.25
C GLY A 164 -8.15 -17.18 -19.74
N LYS A 165 -8.19 -16.96 -21.06
CA LYS A 165 -7.58 -15.76 -21.70
C LYS A 165 -8.19 -14.46 -21.19
N LYS A 166 -9.52 -14.37 -21.08
CA LYS A 166 -10.23 -13.16 -20.57
C LYS A 166 -9.87 -12.87 -19.12
N GLY A 167 -9.83 -13.89 -18.25
CA GLY A 167 -9.44 -13.73 -16.86
C GLY A 167 -8.00 -13.29 -16.69
N GLN A 168 -7.07 -13.86 -17.46
CA GLN A 168 -5.66 -13.46 -17.46
C GLN A 168 -5.46 -12.02 -17.95
N THR A 169 -6.21 -11.58 -18.97
CA THR A 169 -6.18 -10.18 -19.43
C THR A 169 -6.70 -9.26 -18.34
N LEU A 170 -7.81 -9.61 -17.69
CA LEU A 170 -8.35 -8.85 -16.55
C LEU A 170 -7.32 -8.74 -15.40
N ALA A 171 -6.66 -9.85 -15.04
CA ALA A 171 -5.63 -9.83 -14.00
C ALA A 171 -4.45 -8.94 -14.38
N LYS A 172 -4.02 -8.96 -15.65
CA LYS A 172 -2.96 -8.07 -16.16
C LYS A 172 -3.40 -6.60 -16.12
N ASP A 173 -4.63 -6.30 -16.50
CA ASP A 173 -5.14 -4.92 -16.52
C ASP A 173 -5.29 -4.36 -15.11
N LEU A 174 -5.77 -5.17 -14.17
CA LEU A 174 -5.85 -4.80 -12.75
C LEU A 174 -4.47 -4.62 -12.11
N GLY A 175 -3.48 -5.41 -12.53
CA GLY A 175 -2.09 -5.34 -12.05
C GLY A 175 -1.22 -4.30 -12.75
N LYS A 176 -1.74 -3.57 -13.75
CA LYS A 176 -0.97 -2.48 -14.37
C LYS A 176 -0.69 -1.41 -13.35
N ARG A 177 0.60 -1.12 -13.16
CA ARG A 177 1.04 0.03 -12.37
C ARG A 177 0.83 1.29 -13.21
N SER A 178 0.17 2.30 -12.66
CA SER A 178 0.17 3.62 -13.29
C SER A 178 1.61 4.13 -13.31
N LYS A 179 2.08 4.59 -14.47
CA LYS A 179 3.44 5.14 -14.63
C LYS A 179 3.62 6.52 -13.94
N THR A 180 2.69 6.91 -13.09
CA THR A 180 2.68 8.20 -12.41
C THR A 180 3.44 8.11 -11.12
N PHE A 181 4.62 8.56 -11.16
CA PHE A 181 5.54 9.06 -10.15
C PHE A 181 6.92 8.40 -10.23
N VAL A 182 7.79 9.06 -10.94
CA VAL A 182 9.24 8.90 -10.78
C VAL A 182 9.65 9.97 -9.75
N PRO A 183 10.16 9.62 -8.56
CA PRO A 183 10.71 10.59 -7.63
C PRO A 183 11.85 11.36 -8.34
N GLY A 184 11.69 12.67 -8.54
CA GLY A 184 12.67 13.51 -9.25
C GLY A 184 12.35 13.83 -10.70
N ALA A 185 11.31 13.27 -11.31
CA ALA A 185 10.79 13.79 -12.57
C ALA A 185 10.02 15.08 -12.27
N ALA A 186 10.40 16.17 -12.95
CA ALA A 186 9.62 17.40 -12.94
C ALA A 186 8.16 17.05 -13.25
N LEU A 187 7.23 17.60 -12.45
CA LEU A 187 5.80 17.50 -12.71
C LEU A 187 5.58 17.82 -14.19
N PRO A 188 4.82 16.99 -14.93
CA PRO A 188 4.35 17.42 -16.24
C PRO A 188 3.63 18.74 -16.00
N THR A 189 4.14 19.81 -16.55
CA THR A 189 3.38 21.05 -16.64
C THR A 189 2.10 20.67 -17.37
N GLU A 190 0.99 20.56 -16.63
CA GLU A 190 -0.31 20.56 -17.24
C GLU A 190 -0.33 21.81 -18.13
N LYS A 191 -0.27 21.59 -19.43
CA LYS A 191 -0.73 22.61 -20.37
C LYS A 191 -2.19 22.78 -19.99
N SER A 192 -2.48 23.82 -19.25
CA SER A 192 -3.84 24.28 -19.03
C SER A 192 -4.41 24.53 -20.44
N SER A 193 -5.06 23.52 -20.98
CA SER A 193 -6.00 23.75 -22.06
C SER A 193 -7.09 24.59 -21.42
N GLY A 194 -7.01 25.91 -21.61
CA GLY A 194 -8.11 26.80 -21.26
C GLY A 194 -9.41 26.25 -21.85
N PRO A 195 -10.57 26.62 -21.29
CA PRO A 195 -11.84 26.11 -21.74
C PRO A 195 -11.95 26.25 -23.26
N SER A 196 -12.46 25.21 -23.92
CA SER A 196 -12.61 25.22 -25.38
C SER A 196 -13.52 26.40 -25.81
N PRO A 197 -13.43 26.87 -27.06
CA PRO A 197 -14.35 27.91 -27.55
C PRO A 197 -15.83 27.56 -27.36
N ALA A 198 -16.17 26.27 -27.35
CA ALA A 198 -17.51 25.78 -27.05
C ALA A 198 -17.89 25.97 -25.58
N ASP A 199 -16.94 25.69 -24.64
CA ASP A 199 -17.16 25.88 -23.21
C ASP A 199 -17.29 27.39 -22.86
N ILE A 200 -16.50 28.23 -23.51
CA ILE A 200 -16.60 29.71 -23.35
C ILE A 200 -17.96 30.23 -23.82
N ASN A 201 -18.49 29.69 -24.95
CA ASN A 201 -19.82 30.07 -25.42
C ASN A 201 -20.92 29.56 -24.48
N ALA A 202 -20.82 28.34 -23.96
CA ALA A 202 -21.77 27.82 -22.99
C ALA A 202 -21.82 28.66 -21.71
N ILE A 203 -20.64 29.05 -21.20
CA ILE A 203 -20.55 29.94 -20.02
C ILE A 203 -21.18 31.31 -20.30
N LYS A 204 -20.94 31.92 -21.48
CA LYS A 204 -21.53 33.19 -21.87
C LYS A 204 -23.07 33.13 -21.94
N VAL A 205 -23.62 32.08 -22.56
CA VAL A 205 -25.07 31.88 -22.66
C VAL A 205 -25.70 31.70 -21.29
N ALA A 206 -25.10 30.91 -20.40
CA ALA A 206 -25.56 30.72 -19.03
C ALA A 206 -25.53 32.05 -18.22
N THR A 207 -24.47 32.84 -18.38
CA THR A 207 -24.34 34.15 -17.69
C THR A 207 -25.42 35.16 -18.17
N ILE A 208 -25.69 35.23 -19.48
CA ILE A 208 -26.73 36.08 -20.07
C ILE A 208 -28.12 35.67 -19.56
N SER A 209 -28.40 34.36 -19.47
CA SER A 209 -29.67 33.85 -18.95
C SER A 209 -29.90 34.24 -17.48
N ILE A 210 -28.86 34.20 -16.67
CA ILE A 210 -28.91 34.56 -15.24
C ILE A 210 -29.17 36.07 -15.09
N VAL A 211 -28.53 36.91 -15.91
CA VAL A 211 -28.74 38.37 -15.87
C VAL A 211 -30.16 38.73 -16.27
N ILE A 212 -30.70 38.12 -17.34
CA ILE A 212 -32.07 38.37 -17.78
C ILE A 212 -33.11 37.97 -16.73
N TYR A 213 -32.87 36.84 -16.02
CA TYR A 213 -33.74 36.36 -14.95
C TYR A 213 -33.71 37.25 -13.69
N SER A 214 -32.54 37.83 -13.40
CA SER A 214 -32.40 38.79 -12.26
C SER A 214 -33.05 40.14 -12.52
N ASP A 215 -33.05 40.63 -13.76
CA ASP A 215 -33.67 41.90 -14.12
C ASP A 215 -35.20 41.76 -14.27
N ALA A 216 -35.70 40.59 -14.65
CA ALA A 216 -37.14 40.33 -14.70
C ALA A 216 -37.80 40.31 -13.29
N ASN A 217 -37.08 39.86 -12.26
CA ASN A 217 -37.57 39.80 -10.87
C ASN A 217 -37.34 41.10 -10.08
N ARG A 218 -36.79 42.16 -10.66
CA ARG A 218 -36.63 43.48 -10.00
C ARG A 218 -37.73 44.48 -10.37
N ASN A 219 -38.62 44.11 -11.29
CA ASN A 219 -39.72 44.96 -11.76
C ASN A 219 -41.13 44.46 -11.34
N GLU A 220 -41.20 43.59 -10.38
CA GLU A 220 -42.39 43.28 -9.56
C GLU A 220 -42.10 43.75 -8.10
#